data_d3781bf0f1cc374184e6279f22b26fd7
#
_entry.id   d3781bf0f1cc374184e6279f22b26fd7
#
_cell.length_a   1.000
_cell.length_b   1.000
_cell.length_c   1.000
_cell.angle_alpha   90.00
_cell.angle_beta   90.00
_cell.angle_gamma   90.00
#
_symmetry.space_group_name_H-M   'P 1'
#
loop_
_entity.id
_entity.type
_entity.pdbx_description
1 polymer ?
#
loop_
_entity_poly.entity_id
_entity_poly.type
_entity_poly.pdbx_seq_one_letter_code
_entity_poly.pdbx_strand_id
1 'polypeptide(L)'
;MKTASAPPYRVLLADDQADIRDALRLLLKREGYETQAVASPAEALSAIESREFDAVLMDLNYARDTTSGQEGLDLLTHIQMLDSTLPVVVMTAWSSIEVAVEAMRRGARDFVQKPWENTRLL
;
A
#
# COMPACT_ATOMS: atom_id res chain seq x y z
N MET A 1 -1.82 18.48 2.16
CA MET A 1 -2.96 17.91 2.89
C MET A 1 -4.25 18.19 2.16
N LYS A 2 -5.12 17.23 2.15
CA LYS A 2 -6.41 17.38 1.47
C LYS A 2 -7.37 18.12 2.38
N THR A 3 -7.36 19.42 2.32
CA THR A 3 -8.23 20.22 3.19
C THR A 3 -9.71 19.99 2.92
N ALA A 4 -10.03 19.56 1.70
CA ALA A 4 -11.40 19.25 1.33
C ALA A 4 -11.86 17.90 1.89
N SER A 5 -10.94 17.06 2.32
CA SER A 5 -11.26 15.74 2.88
C SER A 5 -11.37 15.82 4.37
N ALA A 6 -12.57 15.67 4.89
CA ALA A 6 -12.76 15.55 6.33
C ALA A 6 -12.40 14.12 6.76
N PRO A 7 -11.85 13.94 7.96
CA PRO A 7 -11.70 12.59 8.48
C PRO A 7 -13.05 11.89 8.56
N PRO A 8 -13.10 10.56 8.42
CA PRO A 8 -11.92 9.69 8.32
C PRO A 8 -11.32 9.67 6.91
N TYR A 9 -10.01 9.59 6.88
CA TYR A 9 -9.31 9.35 5.62
C TYR A 9 -9.43 7.88 5.24
N ARG A 10 -9.45 7.61 3.94
CA ARG A 10 -9.63 6.25 3.43
C ARG A 10 -8.31 5.71 2.88
N VAL A 11 -7.91 4.54 3.38
CA VAL A 11 -6.67 3.90 2.99
C VAL A 11 -6.98 2.55 2.34
N LEU A 12 -6.39 2.29 1.19
CA LEU A 12 -6.46 0.98 0.55
C LEU A 12 -5.30 0.14 1.05
N LEU A 13 -5.60 -1.07 1.54
CA LEU A 13 -4.60 -2.02 2.01
C LEU A 13 -4.51 -3.16 1.01
N ALA A 14 -3.35 -3.33 0.39
CA ALA A 14 -3.15 -4.37 -0.62
C ALA A 14 -2.05 -5.33 -0.15
N ASP A 15 -2.43 -6.54 0.25
CA ASP A 15 -1.52 -7.56 0.73
C ASP A 15 -2.22 -8.90 0.57
N ASP A 16 -1.50 -9.92 0.10
CA ASP A 16 -2.11 -11.23 -0.10
C ASP A 16 -2.19 -12.08 1.18
N GLN A 17 -1.62 -11.62 2.28
CA GLN A 17 -1.66 -12.32 3.55
C GLN A 17 -2.79 -11.78 4.42
N ALA A 18 -3.75 -12.65 4.75
CA ALA A 18 -4.95 -12.25 5.49
C ALA A 18 -4.63 -11.71 6.88
N ASP A 19 -3.67 -12.32 7.57
CA ASP A 19 -3.30 -11.87 8.90
C ASP A 19 -2.65 -10.48 8.89
N ILE A 20 -1.90 -10.16 7.85
CA ILE A 20 -1.33 -8.83 7.70
C ILE A 20 -2.44 -7.81 7.44
N ARG A 21 -3.37 -8.14 6.54
CA ARG A 21 -4.51 -7.26 6.28
C ARG A 21 -5.30 -6.97 7.55
N ASP A 22 -5.57 -8.01 8.34
CA ASP A 22 -6.35 -7.84 9.57
C ASP A 22 -5.61 -7.00 10.60
N ALA A 23 -4.31 -7.21 10.75
CA ALA A 23 -3.50 -6.44 11.69
C ALA A 23 -3.47 -4.97 11.29
N LEU A 24 -3.27 -4.67 10.01
CA LEU A 24 -3.25 -3.30 9.53
C LEU A 24 -4.60 -2.62 9.68
N ARG A 25 -5.68 -3.35 9.39
CA ARG A 25 -7.01 -2.78 9.55
C ARG A 25 -7.29 -2.37 10.99
N LEU A 26 -6.93 -3.23 11.92
CA LEU A 26 -7.13 -2.91 13.35
C LEU A 26 -6.29 -1.70 13.76
N LEU A 27 -5.03 -1.67 13.35
CA LEU A 27 -4.14 -0.58 13.69
C LEU A 27 -4.65 0.76 13.15
N LEU A 28 -5.01 0.79 11.88
CA LEU A 28 -5.46 2.03 11.26
C LEU A 28 -6.83 2.47 11.75
N LYS A 29 -7.71 1.51 12.04
CA LYS A 29 -9.02 1.84 12.60
C LYS A 29 -8.88 2.52 13.96
N ARG A 30 -7.94 2.07 14.78
CA ARG A 30 -7.69 2.70 16.08
C ARG A 30 -7.24 4.14 15.94
N GLU A 31 -6.62 4.48 14.82
CA GLU A 31 -6.16 5.83 14.54
C GLU A 31 -7.20 6.66 13.77
N GLY A 32 -8.38 6.11 13.55
CA GLY A 32 -9.47 6.85 12.93
C GLY A 32 -9.56 6.76 11.41
N TYR A 33 -8.80 5.87 10.78
CA TYR A 33 -8.85 5.70 9.32
C TYR A 33 -9.91 4.70 8.92
N GLU A 34 -10.55 4.95 7.77
CA GLU A 34 -11.33 3.92 7.09
C GLU A 34 -10.41 3.13 6.18
N THR A 35 -10.64 1.82 6.10
CA THR A 35 -9.80 0.97 5.27
C THR A 35 -10.64 0.10 4.37
N GLN A 36 -10.08 -0.22 3.20
CA GLN A 36 -10.57 -1.30 2.36
C GLN A 36 -9.37 -2.20 2.07
N ALA A 37 -9.54 -3.51 2.29
CA ALA A 37 -8.46 -4.45 2.14
C ALA A 37 -8.69 -5.31 0.90
N VAL A 38 -7.64 -5.51 0.11
CA VAL A 38 -7.69 -6.34 -1.08
C VAL A 38 -6.49 -7.30 -1.06
N ALA A 39 -6.61 -8.41 -1.78
CA ALA A 39 -5.64 -9.50 -1.70
C ALA A 39 -4.76 -9.62 -2.94
N SER A 40 -5.03 -8.87 -4.00
CA SER A 40 -4.29 -9.03 -5.25
C SER A 40 -4.14 -7.69 -5.96
N PRO A 41 -3.16 -7.60 -6.88
CA PRO A 41 -3.01 -6.40 -7.70
C PRO A 41 -4.25 -6.06 -8.51
N ALA A 42 -4.94 -7.06 -9.07
CA ALA A 42 -6.14 -6.80 -9.84
C ALA A 42 -7.25 -6.19 -9.00
N GLU A 43 -7.44 -6.69 -7.78
CA GLU A 43 -8.41 -6.13 -6.86
C GLU A 43 -8.05 -4.70 -6.46
N ALA A 44 -6.75 -4.43 -6.28
CA ALA A 44 -6.30 -3.09 -5.92
C ALA A 44 -6.62 -2.09 -7.03
N LEU A 45 -6.33 -2.43 -8.27
CA LEU A 45 -6.61 -1.54 -9.40
C LEU A 45 -8.11 -1.30 -9.54
N SER A 46 -8.90 -2.36 -9.38
CA SER A 46 -10.35 -2.25 -9.47
C SER A 46 -10.90 -1.32 -8.38
N ALA A 47 -10.37 -1.42 -7.18
CA ALA A 47 -10.80 -0.56 -6.07
C ALA A 47 -10.46 0.90 -6.34
N ILE A 48 -9.26 1.17 -6.84
CA ILE A 48 -8.83 2.55 -7.13
C ILE A 48 -9.68 3.17 -8.23
N GLU A 49 -10.06 2.39 -9.21
CA GLU A 49 -10.91 2.89 -10.31
C GLU A 49 -12.33 3.19 -9.86
N SER A 50 -12.82 2.49 -8.83
CA SER A 50 -14.21 2.62 -8.43
C SER A 50 -14.45 3.53 -7.22
N ARG A 51 -13.40 3.87 -6.46
CA ARG A 51 -13.53 4.67 -5.25
C ARG A 51 -12.32 5.57 -5.08
N GLU A 52 -12.51 6.65 -4.34
CA GLU A 52 -11.41 7.55 -4.00
C GLU A 52 -10.73 7.09 -2.70
N PHE A 53 -9.41 7.13 -2.69
CA PHE A 53 -8.60 6.84 -1.52
C PHE A 53 -7.66 7.99 -1.25
N ASP A 54 -7.30 8.17 0.01
CA ASP A 54 -6.36 9.20 0.42
C ASP A 54 -4.92 8.67 0.41
N ALA A 55 -4.74 7.36 0.51
CA ALA A 55 -3.43 6.72 0.44
C ALA A 55 -3.59 5.24 0.13
N VAL A 56 -2.52 4.64 -0.34
CA VAL A 56 -2.43 3.20 -0.56
C VAL A 56 -1.25 2.66 0.23
N LEU A 57 -1.48 1.59 0.97
CA LEU A 57 -0.44 0.84 1.65
C LEU A 57 -0.40 -0.53 1.02
N MET A 58 0.68 -0.87 0.32
CA MET A 58 0.72 -2.09 -0.48
C MET A 58 1.98 -2.90 -0.22
N ASP A 59 1.82 -4.21 -0.25
CA ASP A 59 2.94 -5.14 -0.22
C ASP A 59 3.59 -5.18 -1.61
N LEU A 60 4.90 -5.27 -1.66
CA LEU A 60 5.60 -5.47 -2.92
C LEU A 60 5.70 -6.94 -3.29
N ASN A 61 5.59 -7.82 -2.32
CA ASN A 61 5.79 -9.26 -2.53
C ASN A 61 4.44 -9.99 -2.47
N TYR A 62 3.92 -10.38 -3.62
CA TYR A 62 2.69 -11.15 -3.72
C TYR A 62 3.00 -12.63 -3.90
N ALA A 63 1.99 -13.47 -3.71
CA ALA A 63 2.17 -14.92 -3.66
C ALA A 63 2.87 -15.51 -4.89
N ARG A 64 2.65 -14.93 -6.07
CA ARG A 64 3.26 -15.43 -7.30
C ARG A 64 4.70 -15.00 -7.46
N ASP A 65 5.11 -13.97 -6.76
CA ASP A 65 6.43 -13.39 -6.90
C ASP A 65 6.92 -12.98 -5.52
N THR A 66 7.40 -13.96 -4.77
CA THR A 66 7.75 -13.76 -3.38
C THR A 66 9.15 -13.18 -3.20
N THR A 67 9.96 -13.16 -4.25
CA THR A 67 11.36 -12.77 -4.12
C THR A 67 11.75 -11.51 -4.87
N SER A 68 11.23 -11.30 -6.08
CA SER A 68 11.66 -10.17 -6.90
C SER A 68 10.86 -8.90 -6.68
N GLY A 69 9.64 -9.01 -6.14
CA GLY A 69 8.78 -7.86 -5.96
C GLY A 69 8.21 -7.31 -7.26
N GLN A 70 8.35 -8.03 -8.38
CA GLN A 70 7.97 -7.49 -9.68
C GLN A 70 6.49 -7.21 -9.79
N GLU A 71 5.63 -8.09 -9.26
CA GLU A 71 4.19 -7.86 -9.28
C GLU A 71 3.82 -6.57 -8.54
N GLY A 72 4.44 -6.33 -7.39
CA GLY A 72 4.19 -5.11 -6.62
C GLY A 72 4.69 -3.88 -7.34
N LEU A 73 5.87 -3.96 -7.95
CA LEU A 73 6.42 -2.84 -8.71
C LEU A 73 5.54 -2.51 -9.92
N ASP A 74 5.04 -3.51 -10.61
CA ASP A 74 4.14 -3.30 -11.74
C ASP A 74 2.82 -2.67 -11.28
N LEU A 75 2.29 -3.11 -10.15
CA LEU A 75 1.09 -2.51 -9.58
C LEU A 75 1.33 -1.04 -9.24
N LEU A 76 2.45 -0.74 -8.63
CA LEU A 76 2.81 0.65 -8.31
C LEU A 76 2.83 1.53 -9.56
N THR A 77 3.43 1.03 -10.62
CA THR A 77 3.48 1.75 -11.89
C THR A 77 2.07 2.01 -12.43
N HIS A 78 1.21 1.01 -12.39
CA HIS A 78 -0.18 1.18 -12.83
C HIS A 78 -0.92 2.20 -11.99
N ILE A 79 -0.73 2.19 -10.67
CA ILE A 79 -1.38 3.15 -9.80
C ILE A 79 -0.94 4.57 -10.14
N GLN A 80 0.36 4.76 -10.36
CA GLN A 80 0.89 6.07 -10.71
C GLN A 80 0.33 6.57 -12.05
N MET A 81 0.07 5.66 -12.98
CA MET A 81 -0.54 6.03 -14.25
C MET A 81 -2.01 6.42 -14.09
N LEU A 82 -2.72 5.80 -13.16
CA LEU A 82 -4.13 6.12 -12.90
C LEU A 82 -4.28 7.43 -12.13
N ASP A 83 -3.42 7.65 -11.15
CA ASP A 83 -3.48 8.85 -10.31
C ASP A 83 -2.11 9.11 -9.70
N SER A 84 -1.34 9.98 -10.34
CA SER A 84 0.02 10.28 -9.89
C SER A 84 0.05 11.07 -8.58
N THR A 85 -1.08 11.57 -8.12
CA THR A 85 -1.16 12.32 -6.87
C THR A 85 -1.48 11.46 -5.66
N LEU A 86 -1.89 10.21 -5.89
CA LEU A 86 -2.27 9.30 -4.81
C LEU A 86 -1.00 8.80 -4.09
N PRO A 87 -0.82 9.11 -2.81
CA PRO A 87 0.35 8.64 -2.08
C PRO A 87 0.33 7.12 -1.91
N VAL A 88 1.44 6.49 -2.23
CA VAL A 88 1.59 5.04 -2.08
C VAL A 88 2.77 4.77 -1.16
N VAL A 89 2.53 4.03 -0.09
CA VAL A 89 3.56 3.55 0.82
C VAL A 89 3.69 2.05 0.59
N VAL A 90 4.89 1.57 0.35
CA VAL A 90 5.11 0.15 0.06
C VAL A 90 5.67 -0.56 1.28
N MET A 91 5.31 -1.83 1.41
CA MET A 91 5.84 -2.70 2.46
C MET A 91 6.75 -3.73 1.81
N THR A 92 7.92 -3.96 2.41
CA THR A 92 8.89 -4.89 1.87
C THR A 92 9.37 -5.85 2.95
N ALA A 93 9.80 -7.04 2.54
CA ALA A 93 10.55 -7.92 3.43
C ALA A 93 11.89 -7.25 3.74
N TRP A 94 12.44 -7.55 4.93
CA TRP A 94 13.66 -6.89 5.39
C TRP A 94 14.85 -7.07 4.44
N SER A 95 14.83 -8.12 3.63
CA SER A 95 15.94 -8.40 2.69
C SER A 95 15.75 -7.76 1.32
N SER A 96 14.72 -6.92 1.15
CA SER A 96 14.33 -6.41 -0.17
C SER A 96 14.67 -4.93 -0.36
N ILE A 97 15.87 -4.53 0.07
CA ILE A 97 16.28 -3.12 -0.04
C ILE A 97 16.30 -2.65 -1.49
N GLU A 98 16.80 -3.47 -2.41
CA GLU A 98 16.87 -3.08 -3.82
C GLU A 98 15.49 -2.86 -4.41
N VAL A 99 14.53 -3.70 -4.02
CA VAL A 99 13.16 -3.56 -4.47
C VAL A 99 12.55 -2.28 -3.91
N ALA A 100 12.83 -1.96 -2.65
CA ALA A 100 12.35 -0.72 -2.05
C ALA A 100 12.90 0.50 -2.78
N VAL A 101 14.19 0.49 -3.13
CA VAL A 101 14.79 1.59 -3.89
C VAL A 101 14.11 1.75 -5.25
N GLU A 102 13.85 0.66 -5.94
CA GLU A 102 13.16 0.73 -7.23
C GLU A 102 11.74 1.28 -7.07
N ALA A 103 11.04 0.90 -5.99
CA ALA A 103 9.71 1.42 -5.73
C ALA A 103 9.73 2.93 -5.54
N MET A 104 10.73 3.45 -4.82
CA MET A 104 10.86 4.90 -4.65
C MET A 104 11.10 5.59 -6.00
N ARG A 105 11.89 4.99 -6.85
CA ARG A 105 12.14 5.54 -8.20
C ARG A 105 10.89 5.54 -9.07
N ARG A 106 9.97 4.61 -8.83
CA ARG A 106 8.71 4.53 -9.59
C ARG A 106 7.59 5.38 -8.98
N GLY A 107 7.89 6.12 -7.93
CA GLY A 107 6.97 7.10 -7.39
C GLY A 107 6.35 6.77 -6.05
N ALA A 108 6.78 5.72 -5.37
CA ALA A 108 6.30 5.47 -4.01
C ALA A 108 6.72 6.61 -3.10
N ARG A 109 5.84 6.98 -2.18
CA ARG A 109 6.11 8.06 -1.24
C ARG A 109 7.10 7.64 -0.17
N ASP A 110 7.00 6.40 0.28
CA ASP A 110 7.85 5.88 1.34
C ASP A 110 7.77 4.36 1.35
N PHE A 111 8.59 3.72 2.16
CA PHE A 111 8.51 2.27 2.36
C PHE A 111 8.64 1.92 3.83
N VAL A 112 8.09 0.76 4.20
CA VAL A 112 8.13 0.23 5.57
C VAL A 112 8.57 -1.22 5.49
N GLN A 113 9.54 -1.61 6.30
CA GLN A 113 9.96 -3.00 6.38
C GLN A 113 9.02 -3.82 7.26
N LYS A 114 8.78 -5.06 6.87
CA LYS A 114 8.05 -6.03 7.69
C LYS A 114 9.02 -6.79 8.57
N PRO A 115 8.74 -6.98 9.84
CA PRO A 115 7.62 -6.41 10.59
C PRO A 115 7.83 -4.93 10.85
N TRP A 116 6.77 -4.18 10.91
CA TRP A 116 6.84 -2.74 11.09
C TRP A 116 6.82 -2.34 12.55
N GLU A 117 7.25 -1.10 12.79
CA GLU A 117 6.98 -0.44 14.06
C GLU A 117 5.78 0.48 13.89
N ASN A 118 4.86 0.46 14.84
CA ASN A 118 3.62 1.22 14.72
C ASN A 118 3.86 2.71 14.51
N THR A 119 4.84 3.27 15.21
CA THR A 119 5.13 4.70 15.09
C THR A 119 5.62 5.07 13.70
N ARG A 120 6.38 4.19 13.07
CA ARG A 120 6.87 4.45 11.71
C ARG A 120 5.76 4.31 10.68
N LEU A 121 4.88 3.33 10.86
CA LEU A 121 3.79 3.09 9.92
C LEU A 121 2.80 4.25 9.92
N LEU A 122 2.51 4.76 11.09
CA LEU A 122 1.54 5.83 11.25
C LEU A 122 2.15 7.20 10.97
#